data_1ba91a29206cf1cd80359b73c8c3fb68
#
_entry.id   1ba91a29206cf1cd80359b73c8c3fb68
#
_cell.length_a   1.000
_cell.length_b   1.000
_cell.length_c   1.000
_cell.angle_alpha   90.00
_cell.angle_beta   90.00
_cell.angle_gamma   90.00
#
_symmetry.space_group_name_H-M   'P 1'
#
loop_
_entity.id
_entity.type
_entity.pdbx_description
1 polymer ?
#
loop_
_entity_poly.entity_id
_entity_poly.type
_entity_poly.pdbx_seq_one_letter_code
_entity_poly.pdbx_strand_id
1 'polypeptide(L)'
;MGLVKAGIPLAYIFAETKEEREQFTEEFKSIAEKHKGSINIVTIDAKLYGAHAGNLNLDPSKFPAFAIQDPEKNAKYPYDQAKEVKAKDIGKFIQDVLDDKVEPSIKSEAIPETQEGPVTVVVAHSYKDLVLDNEKDVLLEFYAPWCGHCKA
;
A
#
# COMPACT_ATOMS: atom_id res chain seq x y z
N MET A 1 14.91 2.77 20.41
CA MET A 1 14.31 1.83 19.46
C MET A 1 13.31 0.98 20.21
N GLY A 2 12.03 1.36 20.15
CA GLY A 2 10.97 0.54 20.75
C GLY A 2 10.84 -0.75 19.93
N LEU A 3 10.79 -1.89 20.63
CA LEU A 3 10.52 -3.19 20.01
C LEU A 3 9.16 -3.13 19.31
N VAL A 4 9.18 -3.13 17.98
CA VAL A 4 8.01 -3.34 17.15
C VAL A 4 7.57 -4.78 17.46
N LYS A 5 6.43 -4.95 18.15
CA LYS A 5 5.88 -6.30 18.38
C LYS A 5 5.56 -6.92 17.03
N ALA A 6 6.03 -8.13 16.78
CA ALA A 6 5.67 -8.89 15.61
C ALA A 6 4.13 -9.05 15.52
N GLY A 7 3.58 -8.89 14.34
CA GLY A 7 2.14 -9.04 14.09
C GLY A 7 1.29 -7.77 14.25
N ILE A 8 1.82 -6.67 14.79
CA ILE A 8 1.05 -5.42 14.90
C ILE A 8 1.25 -4.59 13.61
N PRO A 9 0.17 -4.05 13.01
CA PRO A 9 0.27 -3.16 11.87
C PRO A 9 1.21 -1.96 12.09
N LEU A 10 1.89 -1.55 11.05
CA LEU A 10 2.81 -0.42 11.01
C LEU A 10 2.27 0.68 10.11
N ALA A 11 2.13 1.87 10.66
CA ALA A 11 1.80 3.08 9.92
C ALA A 11 3.08 3.88 9.66
N TYR A 12 3.34 4.15 8.39
CA TYR A 12 4.51 4.88 7.91
C TYR A 12 4.11 6.28 7.49
N ILE A 13 4.78 7.29 8.03
CA ILE A 13 4.69 8.68 7.60
C ILE A 13 6.02 9.02 6.93
N PHE A 14 6.01 9.23 5.64
CA PHE A 14 7.18 9.66 4.88
C PHE A 14 7.19 11.18 4.80
N ALA A 15 8.28 11.80 5.20
CA ALA A 15 8.49 13.24 5.06
C ALA A 15 9.96 13.55 4.70
N GLU A 16 10.18 14.60 3.91
CA GLU A 16 11.48 14.89 3.32
C GLU A 16 12.41 15.64 4.26
N THR A 17 11.85 16.50 5.12
CA THR A 17 12.65 17.34 6.03
C THR A 17 12.56 16.84 7.46
N LYS A 18 13.57 17.19 8.26
CA LYS A 18 13.60 16.85 9.67
C LYS A 18 12.50 17.58 10.43
N GLU A 19 12.26 18.83 10.06
CA GLU A 19 11.23 19.69 10.65
C GLU A 19 9.84 19.10 10.44
N GLU A 20 9.52 18.65 9.22
CA GLU A 20 8.26 17.98 8.93
C GLU A 20 8.10 16.69 9.74
N ARG A 21 9.16 15.88 9.88
CA ARG A 21 9.11 14.65 10.67
C ARG A 21 8.86 14.92 12.16
N GLU A 22 9.47 15.97 12.70
CA GLU A 22 9.25 16.40 14.08
C GLU A 22 7.83 16.92 14.27
N GLN A 23 7.32 17.72 13.33
CA GLN A 23 5.94 18.21 13.33
C GLN A 23 4.94 17.04 13.30
N PHE A 24 5.08 16.09 12.37
CA PHE A 24 4.21 14.91 12.30
C PHE A 24 4.32 14.07 13.57
N THR A 25 5.49 13.94 14.17
CA THR A 25 5.67 13.18 15.41
C THR A 25 4.83 13.78 16.54
N GLU A 26 4.79 15.11 16.68
CA GLU A 26 3.97 15.77 17.68
C GLU A 26 2.47 15.70 17.34
N GLU A 27 2.08 15.95 16.09
CA GLU A 27 0.69 15.91 15.64
C GLU A 27 0.07 14.52 15.79
N PHE A 28 0.84 13.47 15.54
CA PHE A 28 0.34 12.08 15.58
C PHE A 28 0.51 11.41 16.95
N LYS A 29 1.12 12.07 17.92
CA LYS A 29 1.35 11.53 19.25
C LYS A 29 0.05 11.06 19.95
N SER A 30 -0.98 11.88 19.92
CA SER A 30 -2.28 11.55 20.52
C SER A 30 -2.96 10.37 19.81
N ILE A 31 -2.78 10.24 18.51
CA ILE A 31 -3.29 9.11 17.72
C ILE A 31 -2.53 7.84 18.06
N ALA A 32 -1.21 7.91 18.17
CA ALA A 32 -0.36 6.79 18.56
C ALA A 32 -0.69 6.30 19.97
N GLU A 33 -0.95 7.22 20.93
CA GLU A 33 -1.38 6.87 22.29
C GLU A 33 -2.75 6.21 22.30
N LYS A 34 -3.72 6.75 21.55
CA LYS A 34 -5.08 6.19 21.43
C LYS A 34 -5.09 4.76 20.88
N HIS A 35 -4.23 4.47 19.91
CA HIS A 35 -4.17 3.17 19.24
C HIS A 35 -3.00 2.30 19.68
N LYS A 36 -2.43 2.62 20.86
CA LYS A 36 -1.30 1.88 21.44
C LYS A 36 -1.61 0.39 21.59
N GLY A 37 -0.78 -0.44 20.99
CA GLY A 37 -0.95 -1.90 21.02
C GLY A 37 -1.76 -2.46 19.85
N SER A 38 -2.46 -1.62 19.08
CA SER A 38 -3.20 -2.01 17.87
C SER A 38 -2.47 -1.62 16.59
N ILE A 39 -1.69 -0.53 16.62
CA ILE A 39 -0.86 -0.08 15.51
C ILE A 39 0.36 0.67 16.03
N ASN A 40 1.48 0.55 15.33
CA ASN A 40 2.66 1.35 15.58
C ASN A 40 2.80 2.42 14.51
N ILE A 41 3.07 3.68 14.90
CA ILE A 41 3.27 4.79 13.96
C ILE A 41 4.75 5.16 13.96
N VAL A 42 5.33 5.26 12.77
CA VAL A 42 6.75 5.63 12.56
C VAL A 42 6.88 6.72 11.51
N THR A 43 7.77 7.67 11.74
CA THR A 43 8.15 8.68 10.75
C THR A 43 9.42 8.23 10.01
N ILE A 44 9.42 8.36 8.70
CA ILE A 44 10.49 7.91 7.80
C ILE A 44 11.07 9.10 7.04
N ASP A 45 12.39 9.13 6.95
CA ASP A 45 13.11 10.09 6.10
C ASP A 45 12.91 9.70 4.63
N ALA A 46 12.09 10.48 3.91
CA ALA A 46 11.77 10.20 2.51
C ALA A 46 12.96 10.40 1.57
N LYS A 47 13.94 11.26 1.94
CA LYS A 47 15.17 11.44 1.13
C LYS A 47 16.06 10.21 1.19
N LEU A 48 16.13 9.54 2.34
CA LEU A 48 16.98 8.36 2.52
C LEU A 48 16.25 7.06 2.15
N TYR A 49 14.97 6.99 2.45
CA TYR A 49 14.18 5.74 2.36
C TYR A 49 12.92 5.88 1.50
N GLY A 50 12.82 6.93 0.67
CA GLY A 50 11.64 7.17 -0.17
C GLY A 50 11.30 6.02 -1.14
N ALA A 51 12.32 5.29 -1.62
CA ALA A 51 12.12 4.11 -2.45
C ALA A 51 11.27 3.02 -1.75
N HIS A 52 11.29 2.96 -0.41
CA HIS A 52 10.46 2.03 0.35
C HIS A 52 8.95 2.30 0.20
N ALA A 53 8.55 3.55 -0.10
CA ALA A 53 7.17 3.93 -0.37
C ALA A 53 6.54 3.10 -1.50
N GLY A 54 7.33 2.77 -2.55
CA GLY A 54 6.91 1.89 -3.64
C GLY A 54 6.52 0.47 -3.19
N ASN A 55 7.14 -0.02 -2.11
CA ASN A 55 6.77 -1.31 -1.52
C ASN A 55 5.42 -1.26 -0.79
N LEU A 56 4.95 -0.06 -0.47
CA LEU A 56 3.65 0.20 0.17
C LEU A 56 2.59 0.68 -0.83
N ASN A 57 2.86 0.53 -2.13
CA ASN A 57 2.02 0.97 -3.24
C ASN A 57 1.78 2.50 -3.27
N LEU A 58 2.74 3.27 -2.73
CA LEU A 58 2.80 4.72 -2.86
C LEU A 58 3.71 5.12 -4.03
N ASP A 59 3.45 6.28 -4.61
CA ASP A 59 4.36 6.93 -5.57
C ASP A 59 5.59 7.48 -4.81
N PRO A 60 6.80 6.95 -5.06
CA PRO A 60 8.00 7.36 -4.33
C PRO A 60 8.54 8.74 -4.73
N SER A 61 7.85 9.46 -5.60
CA SER A 61 8.17 10.84 -6.01
C SER A 61 7.29 11.89 -5.32
N LYS A 62 6.28 11.47 -4.53
CA LYS A 62 5.30 12.38 -3.91
C LYS A 62 5.31 12.24 -2.40
N PHE A 63 5.77 13.29 -1.73
CA PHE A 63 5.81 13.38 -0.27
C PHE A 63 5.24 14.73 0.21
N PRO A 64 4.71 14.82 1.44
CA PRO A 64 4.58 13.75 2.41
C PRO A 64 3.58 12.67 2.00
N ALA A 65 3.81 11.44 2.47
CA ALA A 65 2.96 10.30 2.16
C ALA A 65 2.72 9.41 3.39
N PHE A 66 1.59 8.71 3.41
CA PHE A 66 1.19 7.83 4.49
C PHE A 66 0.73 6.49 3.97
N ALA A 67 1.10 5.41 4.64
CA ALA A 67 0.56 4.07 4.39
C ALA A 67 0.57 3.23 5.66
N ILE A 68 -0.31 2.23 5.71
CA ILE A 68 -0.32 1.19 6.72
C ILE A 68 0.06 -0.14 6.08
N GLN A 69 0.90 -0.90 6.75
CA GLN A 69 1.22 -2.28 6.42
C GLN A 69 0.76 -3.18 7.56
N ASP A 70 -0.06 -4.16 7.23
CA ASP A 70 -0.43 -5.24 8.14
C ASP A 70 0.39 -6.48 7.77
N PRO A 71 1.37 -6.88 8.62
CA PRO A 71 2.22 -8.02 8.33
C PRO A 71 1.50 -9.37 8.49
N GLU A 72 0.47 -9.46 9.32
CA GLU A 72 -0.29 -10.71 9.51
C GLU A 72 -1.17 -11.01 8.30
N LYS A 73 -1.84 -9.99 7.77
CA LYS A 73 -2.68 -10.10 6.57
C LYS A 73 -1.87 -10.00 5.27
N ASN A 74 -0.56 -9.68 5.36
CA ASN A 74 0.28 -9.29 4.21
C ASN A 74 -0.38 -8.19 3.37
N ALA A 75 -1.07 -7.28 4.02
CA ALA A 75 -1.89 -6.25 3.41
C ALA A 75 -1.24 -4.88 3.49
N LYS A 76 -1.52 -4.02 2.51
CA LYS A 76 -1.00 -2.66 2.40
C LYS A 76 -2.15 -1.72 2.13
N TYR A 77 -2.16 -0.61 2.86
CA TYR A 77 -3.20 0.40 2.80
C TYR A 77 -2.53 1.77 2.57
N PRO A 78 -2.24 2.15 1.31
CA PRO A 78 -1.75 3.48 0.99
C PRO A 78 -2.86 4.50 1.18
N TYR A 79 -2.52 5.63 1.81
CA TYR A 79 -3.40 6.78 1.85
C TYR A 79 -3.30 7.54 0.53
N ASP A 80 -4.41 8.09 0.07
CA ASP A 80 -4.50 8.82 -1.20
C ASP A 80 -3.54 10.03 -1.20
N GLN A 81 -2.50 9.97 -2.04
CA GLN A 81 -1.47 11.01 -2.15
C GLN A 81 -1.95 12.31 -2.84
N ALA A 82 -3.19 12.34 -3.34
CA ALA A 82 -3.83 13.57 -3.76
C ALA A 82 -4.38 14.38 -2.56
N LYS A 83 -4.47 13.76 -1.38
CA LYS A 83 -4.93 14.38 -0.13
C LYS A 83 -3.76 14.74 0.76
N GLU A 84 -3.93 15.83 1.49
CA GLU A 84 -2.96 16.27 2.48
C GLU A 84 -2.91 15.31 3.68
N VAL A 85 -1.72 15.05 4.20
CA VAL A 85 -1.51 14.21 5.39
C VAL A 85 -1.82 15.03 6.64
N LYS A 86 -3.06 14.95 7.10
CA LYS A 86 -3.56 15.64 8.31
C LYS A 86 -3.89 14.65 9.41
N ALA A 87 -3.49 14.95 10.64
CA ALA A 87 -3.70 14.06 11.79
C ALA A 87 -5.16 13.61 11.95
N LYS A 88 -6.15 14.51 11.75
CA LYS A 88 -7.57 14.19 11.82
C LYS A 88 -8.00 13.14 10.80
N ASP A 89 -7.61 13.32 9.54
CA ASP A 89 -8.02 12.45 8.43
C ASP A 89 -7.31 11.11 8.49
N ILE A 90 -6.03 11.13 8.83
CA ILE A 90 -5.23 9.93 9.06
C ILE A 90 -5.72 9.15 10.28
N GLY A 91 -6.11 9.82 11.38
CA GLY A 91 -6.69 9.15 12.55
C GLY A 91 -7.97 8.39 12.21
N LYS A 92 -8.82 8.97 11.33
CA LYS A 92 -10.00 8.27 10.80
C LYS A 92 -9.60 7.10 9.90
N PHE A 93 -8.63 7.30 9.00
CA PHE A 93 -8.16 6.26 8.10
C PHE A 93 -7.57 5.07 8.87
N ILE A 94 -6.78 5.31 9.93
CA ILE A 94 -6.27 4.27 10.81
C ILE A 94 -7.44 3.48 11.43
N GLN A 95 -8.45 4.17 11.95
CA GLN A 95 -9.61 3.50 12.53
C GLN A 95 -10.37 2.66 11.50
N ASP A 96 -10.58 3.20 10.28
CA ASP A 96 -11.27 2.50 9.21
C ASP A 96 -10.49 1.23 8.76
N VAL A 97 -9.16 1.28 8.73
CA VAL A 97 -8.31 0.11 8.46
C VAL A 97 -8.41 -0.94 9.57
N LEU A 98 -8.34 -0.50 10.85
CA LEU A 98 -8.46 -1.41 12.00
C LEU A 98 -9.85 -2.06 12.11
N ASP A 99 -10.88 -1.39 11.61
CA ASP A 99 -12.26 -1.88 11.54
C ASP A 99 -12.56 -2.70 10.27
N ASP A 100 -11.55 -3.03 9.47
CA ASP A 100 -11.67 -3.74 8.18
C ASP A 100 -12.62 -3.07 7.16
N LYS A 101 -12.74 -1.73 7.21
CA LYS A 101 -13.58 -0.94 6.29
C LYS A 101 -12.85 -0.49 5.02
N VAL A 102 -11.52 -0.64 4.99
CA VAL A 102 -10.68 -0.27 3.85
C VAL A 102 -10.16 -1.55 3.21
N GLU A 103 -10.35 -1.68 1.91
CA GLU A 103 -9.79 -2.81 1.17
C GLU A 103 -8.27 -2.64 0.99
N PRO A 104 -7.49 -3.74 1.11
CA PRO A 104 -6.06 -3.70 0.85
C PRO A 104 -5.76 -3.31 -0.60
N SER A 105 -4.73 -2.51 -0.79
CA SER A 105 -4.23 -2.19 -2.12
C SER A 105 -3.52 -3.39 -2.74
N ILE A 106 -3.93 -3.73 -3.95
CA ILE A 106 -3.28 -4.75 -4.78
C ILE A 106 -2.37 -4.04 -5.77
N LYS A 107 -1.11 -4.45 -5.85
CA LYS A 107 -0.21 -3.96 -6.89
C LYS A 107 -0.61 -4.60 -8.22
N SER A 108 -1.08 -3.77 -9.15
CA SER A 108 -1.53 -4.20 -10.48
C SER A 108 -1.03 -3.23 -11.53
N GLU A 109 -0.79 -3.74 -12.72
CA GLU A 109 -0.73 -2.91 -13.92
C GLU A 109 -2.12 -2.37 -14.26
N ALA A 110 -2.17 -1.33 -15.09
CA ALA A 110 -3.44 -0.84 -15.62
C ALA A 110 -4.12 -1.93 -16.45
N ILE A 111 -5.45 -2.00 -16.37
CA ILE A 111 -6.23 -2.87 -17.26
C ILE A 111 -6.05 -2.35 -18.68
N PRO A 112 -5.62 -3.19 -19.65
CA PRO A 112 -5.48 -2.77 -21.03
C PRO A 112 -6.80 -2.23 -21.59
N GLU A 113 -6.75 -1.09 -22.28
CA GLU A 113 -7.94 -0.50 -22.91
C GLU A 113 -8.49 -1.37 -24.05
N THR A 114 -7.62 -2.13 -24.72
CA THR A 114 -7.97 -3.05 -25.81
C THR A 114 -7.31 -4.41 -25.59
N GLN A 115 -7.99 -5.46 -26.05
CA GLN A 115 -7.52 -6.84 -26.02
C GLN A 115 -7.45 -7.36 -27.47
N GLU A 116 -6.40 -6.96 -28.18
CA GLU A 116 -6.30 -7.18 -29.65
C GLU A 116 -5.74 -8.56 -30.06
N GLY A 117 -5.32 -9.37 -29.11
CA GLY A 117 -4.70 -10.68 -29.39
C GLY A 117 -5.62 -11.87 -29.13
N PRO A 118 -5.20 -13.07 -29.57
CA PRO A 118 -5.89 -14.32 -29.22
C PRO A 118 -5.76 -14.68 -27.74
N VAL A 119 -4.80 -14.05 -27.03
CA VAL A 119 -4.54 -14.23 -25.61
C VAL A 119 -4.94 -12.95 -24.88
N THR A 120 -5.86 -13.09 -23.92
CA THR A 120 -6.29 -11.97 -23.07
C THR A 120 -5.24 -11.66 -22.01
N VAL A 121 -4.80 -10.42 -21.93
CA VAL A 121 -3.88 -9.97 -20.87
C VAL A 121 -4.66 -9.80 -19.58
N VAL A 122 -4.27 -10.56 -18.56
CA VAL A 122 -4.88 -10.50 -17.24
C VAL A 122 -3.94 -9.78 -16.28
N VAL A 123 -4.45 -8.74 -15.64
CA VAL A 123 -3.75 -8.01 -14.56
C VAL A 123 -4.46 -8.26 -13.23
N ALA A 124 -3.82 -7.93 -12.09
CA ALA A 124 -4.39 -8.27 -10.79
C ALA A 124 -5.81 -7.71 -10.57
N HIS A 125 -6.11 -6.51 -11.06
CA HIS A 125 -7.44 -5.90 -10.97
C HIS A 125 -8.50 -6.57 -11.87
N SER A 126 -8.12 -7.22 -12.95
CA SER A 126 -9.06 -7.94 -13.85
C SER A 126 -9.11 -9.44 -13.58
N TYR A 127 -8.28 -9.96 -12.68
CA TYR A 127 -8.16 -11.40 -12.41
C TYR A 127 -9.48 -12.04 -11.95
N LYS A 128 -10.18 -11.38 -11.04
CA LYS A 128 -11.44 -11.91 -10.51
C LYS A 128 -12.45 -12.10 -11.63
N ASP A 129 -12.71 -11.05 -12.41
CA ASP A 129 -13.75 -11.04 -13.44
C ASP A 129 -13.39 -11.95 -14.63
N LEU A 130 -12.12 -12.00 -15.03
CA LEU A 130 -11.68 -12.74 -16.20
C LEU A 130 -11.37 -14.23 -15.91
N VAL A 131 -10.99 -14.55 -14.67
CA VAL A 131 -10.52 -15.90 -14.31
C VAL A 131 -11.43 -16.60 -13.33
N LEU A 132 -11.88 -15.93 -12.26
CA LEU A 132 -12.64 -16.58 -11.19
C LEU A 132 -14.15 -16.57 -11.45
N ASP A 133 -14.71 -15.46 -11.90
CA ASP A 133 -16.15 -15.27 -12.10
C ASP A 133 -16.59 -15.60 -13.55
N ASN A 134 -15.75 -16.33 -14.30
CA ASN A 134 -16.00 -16.71 -15.68
C ASN A 134 -16.64 -18.11 -15.73
N GLU A 135 -17.71 -18.27 -16.51
CA GLU A 135 -18.38 -19.56 -16.74
C GLU A 135 -17.64 -20.49 -17.71
N LYS A 136 -16.48 -20.06 -18.24
CA LYS A 136 -15.67 -20.80 -19.21
C LYS A 136 -14.46 -21.42 -18.54
N ASP A 137 -13.96 -22.51 -19.12
CA ASP A 137 -12.64 -23.02 -18.77
C ASP A 137 -11.56 -22.00 -19.14
N VAL A 138 -10.68 -21.69 -18.20
CA VAL A 138 -9.61 -20.70 -18.38
C VAL A 138 -8.25 -21.37 -18.24
N LEU A 139 -7.42 -21.24 -19.27
CA LEU A 139 -6.01 -21.56 -19.20
C LEU A 139 -5.23 -20.28 -18.88
N LEU A 140 -4.65 -20.22 -17.68
CA LEU A 140 -3.91 -19.05 -17.20
C LEU A 140 -2.40 -19.33 -17.22
N GLU A 141 -1.65 -18.49 -17.95
CA GLU A 141 -0.21 -18.49 -17.96
C GLU A 141 0.35 -17.33 -17.13
N PHE A 142 1.29 -17.65 -16.22
CA PHE A 142 2.09 -16.65 -15.50
C PHE A 142 3.47 -16.60 -16.12
N TYR A 143 3.84 -15.43 -16.65
CA TYR A 143 5.16 -15.24 -17.24
C TYR A 143 5.86 -13.98 -16.74
N ALA A 144 7.17 -13.92 -16.92
CA ALA A 144 7.94 -12.71 -16.66
C ALA A 144 8.49 -12.14 -17.97
N PRO A 145 8.46 -10.79 -18.17
CA PRO A 145 8.93 -10.17 -19.42
C PRO A 145 10.40 -10.49 -19.79
N TRP A 146 11.20 -10.80 -18.80
CA TRP A 146 12.63 -11.18 -18.93
C TRP A 146 12.86 -12.67 -19.04
N CYS A 147 11.81 -13.49 -18.93
CA CYS A 147 11.92 -14.95 -19.04
C CYS A 147 11.86 -15.38 -20.52
N GLY A 148 12.99 -15.76 -21.10
CA GLY A 148 13.06 -16.18 -22.51
C GLY A 148 12.27 -17.45 -22.81
N HIS A 149 12.17 -18.38 -21.85
CA HIS A 149 11.40 -19.63 -21.99
C HIS A 149 9.89 -19.41 -21.93
N CYS A 150 9.42 -18.31 -21.34
CA CYS A 150 8.00 -17.99 -21.23
C CYS A 150 7.44 -17.29 -22.48
N LYS A 151 8.30 -16.98 -23.45
CA LYS A 151 7.95 -16.29 -24.70
C LYS A 151 8.05 -17.18 -25.94
N ALA A 152 8.36 -18.45 -25.75
CA ALA A 152 8.55 -19.42 -26.83
C ALA A 152 7.22 -19.97 -27.35
#